data_05e426a25addc393ae5397206fca5fa9
#
_entry.id   05e426a25addc393ae5397206fca5fa9
#
_cell.length_a   1.000
_cell.length_b   1.000
_cell.length_c   1.000
_cell.angle_alpha   90.00
_cell.angle_beta   90.00
_cell.angle_gamma   90.00
#
_symmetry.space_group_name_H-M   'P 1'
#
loop_
_entity.id
_entity.type
_entity.pdbx_description
1 polymer ?
#
loop_
_entity_poly.entity_id
_entity_poly.type
_entity_poly.pdbx_seq_one_letter_code
_entity_poly.pdbx_strand_id
1 'polypeptide(L)'
;MDKITPETEALREAYEALNRNDIQGFMKIFAPDIERIEPPGFPMAGTYHGLEAVKEHVSQGRGTWAEGACEPERFIVADDKVVVLLHVRVRRKDHTDWIDGRLGDVYTFRDGKAIQFRTFAEPQEALEWVGVEDSRED
;
A
#
# COMPACT_ATOMS: atom_id res chain seq x y z
N MET A 1 14.17 -5.84 12.49
CA MET A 1 13.02 -6.27 13.32
C MET A 1 11.84 -5.34 13.14
N ASP A 2 10.68 -5.91 13.00
CA ASP A 2 9.46 -5.12 12.81
C ASP A 2 9.02 -4.50 14.13
N LYS A 3 8.63 -3.25 14.08
CA LYS A 3 8.17 -2.53 15.27
C LYS A 3 6.66 -2.33 15.19
N ILE A 4 6.01 -2.32 16.34
CA ILE A 4 4.61 -1.93 16.45
C ILE A 4 4.58 -0.47 16.86
N THR A 5 4.06 0.38 15.99
CA THR A 5 3.97 1.82 16.23
C THR A 5 2.55 2.27 15.91
N PRO A 6 2.15 3.49 16.30
CA PRO A 6 0.85 4.02 15.90
C PRO A 6 0.65 3.99 14.37
N GLU A 7 1.72 4.29 13.61
CA GLU A 7 1.64 4.28 12.14
C GLU A 7 1.43 2.87 11.59
N THR A 8 2.15 1.86 12.13
CA THR A 8 1.96 0.49 11.62
C THR A 8 0.58 -0.04 11.97
N GLU A 9 0.03 0.33 13.15
CA GLU A 9 -1.32 -0.09 13.50
C GLU A 9 -2.37 0.61 12.65
N ALA A 10 -2.16 1.89 12.34
CA ALA A 10 -3.06 2.62 11.45
C ALA A 10 -3.05 2.00 10.05
N LEU A 11 -1.87 1.57 9.57
CA LEU A 11 -1.76 0.90 8.27
C LEU A 11 -2.44 -0.45 8.28
N ARG A 12 -2.30 -1.22 9.36
CA ARG A 12 -2.99 -2.52 9.47
C ARG A 12 -4.50 -2.33 9.34
N GLU A 13 -5.06 -1.35 10.05
CA GLU A 13 -6.47 -1.04 9.98
C GLU A 13 -6.87 -0.55 8.59
N ALA A 14 -5.99 0.23 7.95
CA ALA A 14 -6.25 0.74 6.61
C ALA A 14 -6.39 -0.39 5.59
N TYR A 15 -5.48 -1.38 5.63
CA TYR A 15 -5.59 -2.52 4.71
C TYR A 15 -6.81 -3.38 5.02
N GLU A 16 -7.18 -3.52 6.28
CA GLU A 16 -8.43 -4.21 6.62
C GLU A 16 -9.64 -3.50 6.01
N ALA A 17 -9.64 -2.16 6.09
CA ALA A 17 -10.71 -1.36 5.49
C ALA A 17 -10.73 -1.54 3.96
N LEU A 18 -9.56 -1.48 3.33
CA LEU A 18 -9.46 -1.66 1.88
C LEU A 18 -10.02 -3.01 1.46
N ASN A 19 -9.65 -4.06 2.20
CA ASN A 19 -10.06 -5.42 1.86
C ASN A 19 -11.57 -5.62 1.99
N ARG A 20 -12.23 -4.93 2.94
CA ARG A 20 -13.68 -5.00 3.04
C ARG A 20 -14.40 -3.95 2.20
N ASN A 21 -13.65 -3.28 1.31
CA ASN A 21 -14.17 -2.24 0.41
C ASN A 21 -14.68 -1.00 1.15
N ASP A 22 -14.06 -0.69 2.28
CA ASP A 22 -14.32 0.54 3.02
C ASP A 22 -13.24 1.56 2.64
N ILE A 23 -13.46 2.25 1.51
CA ILE A 23 -12.46 3.19 0.98
C ILE A 23 -12.28 4.36 1.95
N GLN A 24 -13.37 4.84 2.55
CA GLN A 24 -13.29 5.94 3.51
C GLN A 24 -12.40 5.57 4.70
N GLY A 25 -12.51 4.34 5.18
CA GLY A 25 -11.67 3.86 6.26
C GLY A 25 -10.19 3.80 5.85
N PHE A 26 -9.92 3.37 4.63
CA PHE A 26 -8.56 3.35 4.11
C PHE A 26 -7.96 4.76 4.05
N MET A 27 -8.77 5.74 3.66
CA MET A 27 -8.29 7.12 3.45
C MET A 27 -7.93 7.84 4.74
N LYS A 28 -8.31 7.32 5.90
CA LYS A 28 -8.07 7.99 7.19
C LYS A 28 -6.60 8.23 7.51
N ILE A 29 -5.69 7.43 6.94
CA ILE A 29 -4.26 7.56 7.20
C ILE A 29 -3.61 8.70 6.43
N PHE A 30 -4.30 9.28 5.46
CA PHE A 30 -3.67 10.21 4.52
C PHE A 30 -3.81 11.67 4.92
N ALA A 31 -2.71 12.41 4.71
CA ALA A 31 -2.70 13.86 4.87
C ALA A 31 -3.39 14.52 3.67
N PRO A 32 -3.85 15.78 3.83
CA PRO A 32 -4.52 16.46 2.70
C PRO A 32 -3.65 16.62 1.45
N ASP A 33 -2.32 16.68 1.62
CA ASP A 33 -1.38 16.85 0.51
C ASP A 33 -0.76 15.53 0.06
N ILE A 34 -1.43 14.43 0.30
CA ILE A 34 -0.95 13.08 -0.06
C ILE A 34 -0.58 12.98 -1.54
N GLU A 35 0.53 12.29 -1.79
CA GLU A 35 0.97 11.96 -3.13
C GLU A 35 0.99 10.44 -3.27
N ARG A 36 0.22 9.91 -4.22
CA ARG A 36 0.15 8.48 -4.51
C ARG A 36 0.92 8.20 -5.79
N ILE A 37 1.91 7.30 -5.73
CA ILE A 37 2.73 6.96 -6.90
C ILE A 37 2.59 5.47 -7.18
N GLU A 38 2.08 5.13 -8.36
CA GLU A 38 1.96 3.77 -8.82
C GLU A 38 2.94 3.55 -9.97
N PRO A 39 3.74 2.45 -9.94
CA PRO A 39 4.87 2.32 -10.86
C PRO A 39 4.45 2.03 -12.29
N PRO A 40 5.34 2.28 -13.27
CA PRO A 40 5.11 1.89 -14.66
C PRO A 40 4.82 0.39 -14.76
N GLY A 41 3.97 0.03 -15.69
CA GLY A 41 3.57 -1.36 -15.90
C GLY A 41 2.30 -1.74 -15.16
N PHE A 42 1.88 -0.95 -14.19
CA PHE A 42 0.59 -1.17 -13.53
C PHE A 42 -0.51 -0.49 -14.34
N PRO A 43 -1.75 -1.04 -14.31
CA PRO A 43 -2.84 -0.48 -15.12
C PRO A 43 -3.15 0.99 -14.87
N MET A 44 -2.93 1.44 -13.64
CA MET A 44 -3.24 2.82 -13.25
C MET A 44 -1.98 3.58 -12.85
N ALA A 45 -0.85 3.27 -13.52
CA ALA A 45 0.45 3.90 -13.24
C ALA A 45 0.37 5.42 -13.32
N GLY A 46 1.15 6.09 -12.47
CA GLY A 46 1.22 7.54 -12.47
C GLY A 46 1.26 8.11 -11.07
N THR A 47 1.18 9.43 -10.99
CA THR A 47 1.23 10.17 -9.73
C THR A 47 -0.08 10.93 -9.55
N TYR A 48 -0.65 10.80 -8.36
CA TYR A 48 -1.95 11.40 -8.02
C TYR A 48 -1.76 12.25 -6.77
N HIS A 49 -2.30 13.47 -6.78
CA HIS A 49 -2.09 14.44 -5.70
C HIS A 49 -3.41 14.81 -5.03
N GLY A 50 -3.39 14.81 -3.70
CA GLY A 50 -4.51 15.27 -2.88
C GLY A 50 -5.51 14.17 -2.57
N LEU A 51 -6.32 14.41 -1.54
CA LEU A 51 -7.25 13.40 -1.02
C LEU A 51 -8.28 12.94 -2.05
N GLU A 52 -8.84 13.86 -2.82
CA GLU A 52 -9.89 13.50 -3.78
C GLU A 52 -9.34 12.63 -4.90
N ALA A 53 -8.22 13.05 -5.49
CA ALA A 53 -7.62 12.30 -6.59
C ALA A 53 -7.15 10.93 -6.14
N VAL A 54 -6.55 10.84 -4.94
CA VAL A 54 -6.08 9.57 -4.40
C VAL A 54 -7.26 8.67 -4.05
N LYS A 55 -8.32 9.22 -3.47
CA LYS A 55 -9.51 8.44 -3.16
C LYS A 55 -10.14 7.85 -4.41
N GLU A 56 -10.24 8.66 -5.46
CA GLU A 56 -10.79 8.19 -6.74
C GLU A 56 -9.92 7.08 -7.32
N HIS A 57 -8.59 7.26 -7.31
CA HIS A 57 -7.65 6.27 -7.79
C HIS A 57 -7.80 4.94 -7.03
N VAL A 58 -7.84 5.01 -5.70
CA VAL A 58 -7.99 3.83 -4.86
C VAL A 58 -9.33 3.15 -5.11
N SER A 59 -10.39 3.95 -5.21
CA SER A 59 -11.74 3.41 -5.45
C SER A 59 -11.83 2.68 -6.77
N GLN A 60 -11.23 3.24 -7.83
CA GLN A 60 -11.24 2.61 -9.14
C GLN A 60 -10.47 1.28 -9.11
N GLY A 61 -9.29 1.28 -8.50
CA GLY A 61 -8.49 0.06 -8.40
C GLY A 61 -9.20 -1.02 -7.61
N ARG A 62 -9.70 -0.67 -6.42
CA ARG A 62 -10.42 -1.63 -5.57
C ARG A 62 -11.69 -2.13 -6.24
N GLY A 63 -12.36 -1.26 -6.98
CA GLY A 63 -13.59 -1.61 -7.69
C GLY A 63 -13.42 -2.66 -8.78
N THR A 64 -12.18 -2.93 -9.21
CA THR A 64 -11.94 -3.97 -10.23
C THR A 64 -11.93 -5.37 -9.63
N TRP A 65 -11.89 -5.52 -8.32
CA TRP A 65 -11.82 -6.84 -7.68
C TRP A 65 -13.20 -7.47 -7.59
N ALA A 66 -13.32 -8.73 -8.04
CA ALA A 66 -14.50 -9.54 -7.78
C ALA A 66 -14.35 -10.25 -6.45
N GLU A 67 -13.14 -10.72 -6.14
CA GLU A 67 -12.84 -11.37 -4.86
C GLU A 67 -11.34 -11.32 -4.59
N GLY A 68 -10.96 -11.59 -3.33
CA GLY A 68 -9.57 -11.63 -2.93
C GLY A 68 -9.21 -10.50 -1.98
N ALA A 69 -7.90 -10.34 -1.75
CA ALA A 69 -7.40 -9.38 -0.77
C ALA A 69 -5.94 -9.02 -1.02
N CYS A 70 -5.55 -7.86 -0.48
CA CYS A 70 -4.15 -7.47 -0.30
C CYS A 70 -3.82 -7.68 1.17
N GLU A 71 -3.00 -8.69 1.47
CA GLU A 71 -2.70 -9.05 2.85
C GLU A 71 -1.31 -8.57 3.25
N PRO A 72 -1.21 -7.66 4.22
CA PRO A 72 0.10 -7.27 4.74
C PRO A 72 0.76 -8.45 5.44
N GLU A 73 2.01 -8.73 5.07
CA GLU A 73 2.78 -9.80 5.70
C GLU A 73 3.78 -9.24 6.69
N ARG A 74 4.36 -8.07 6.41
CA ARG A 74 5.30 -7.42 7.31
C ARG A 74 5.17 -5.90 7.20
N PHE A 75 5.43 -5.23 8.33
CA PHE A 75 5.54 -3.78 8.43
C PHE A 75 6.93 -3.46 8.93
N ILE A 76 7.72 -2.72 8.16
CA ILE A 76 9.11 -2.40 8.51
C ILE A 76 9.25 -0.90 8.63
N VAL A 77 9.57 -0.43 9.83
CA VAL A 77 9.74 1.01 10.10
C VAL A 77 11.16 1.41 9.74
N ALA A 78 11.30 2.46 8.94
CA ALA A 78 12.58 3.02 8.52
C ALA A 78 12.48 4.55 8.58
N ASP A 79 12.87 5.14 9.71
CA ASP A 79 12.79 6.57 9.99
C ASP A 79 11.34 7.07 9.88
N ASP A 80 11.05 7.97 8.96
CA ASP A 80 9.70 8.49 8.73
C ASP A 80 8.88 7.65 7.78
N LYS A 81 9.40 6.49 7.37
CA LYS A 81 8.74 5.62 6.40
C LYS A 81 8.38 4.28 7.00
N VAL A 82 7.32 3.70 6.47
CA VAL A 82 6.95 2.31 6.77
C VAL A 82 6.85 1.55 5.47
N VAL A 83 7.57 0.44 5.37
CA VAL A 83 7.46 -0.48 4.25
C VAL A 83 6.44 -1.54 4.62
N VAL A 84 5.45 -1.74 3.77
CA VAL A 84 4.45 -2.80 3.94
C VAL A 84 4.70 -3.83 2.86
N LEU A 85 5.10 -5.02 3.25
CA LEU A 85 5.28 -6.12 2.32
C LEU A 85 3.95 -6.85 2.20
N LEU A 86 3.43 -6.93 0.98
CA LEU A 86 2.08 -7.40 0.71
C LEU A 86 2.05 -8.67 -0.11
N HIS A 87 1.12 -9.55 0.23
CA HIS A 87 0.71 -10.64 -0.64
C HIS A 87 -0.62 -10.24 -1.26
N VAL A 88 -0.64 -10.10 -2.57
CA VAL A 88 -1.83 -9.74 -3.34
C VAL A 88 -2.36 -11.00 -3.98
N ARG A 89 -3.62 -11.33 -3.68
CA ARG A 89 -4.28 -12.46 -4.31
C ARG A 89 -5.72 -12.04 -4.61
N VAL A 90 -5.95 -11.64 -5.86
CA VAL A 90 -7.24 -11.08 -6.27
C VAL A 90 -7.66 -11.64 -7.63
N ARG A 91 -8.97 -11.76 -7.84
CA ARG A 91 -9.55 -12.05 -9.14
C ARG A 91 -10.36 -10.83 -9.56
N ARG A 92 -10.03 -10.29 -10.72
CA ARG A 92 -10.73 -9.09 -11.22
C ARG A 92 -12.07 -9.48 -11.81
N LYS A 93 -13.00 -8.54 -11.80
CA LYS A 93 -14.31 -8.70 -12.44
C LYS A 93 -14.09 -9.04 -13.92
N ASP A 94 -14.92 -9.93 -14.43
CA ASP A 94 -14.87 -10.39 -15.83
C ASP A 94 -13.59 -11.13 -16.20
N HIS A 95 -12.84 -11.61 -15.20
CA HIS A 95 -11.66 -12.45 -15.40
C HIS A 95 -11.82 -13.73 -14.60
N THR A 96 -11.25 -14.83 -15.14
CA THR A 96 -11.25 -16.11 -14.45
C THR A 96 -9.93 -16.38 -13.75
N ASP A 97 -8.86 -15.72 -14.18
CA ASP A 97 -7.52 -15.93 -13.63
C ASP A 97 -7.33 -15.12 -12.36
N TRP A 98 -6.60 -15.71 -11.42
CA TRP A 98 -6.20 -15.02 -10.20
C TRP A 98 -4.86 -14.35 -10.39
N ILE A 99 -4.76 -13.12 -9.89
CA ILE A 99 -3.48 -12.43 -9.75
C ILE A 99 -2.96 -12.82 -8.37
N ASP A 100 -1.78 -13.40 -8.33
CA ASP A 100 -1.18 -13.86 -7.07
C ASP A 100 0.30 -13.47 -7.10
N GLY A 101 0.69 -12.58 -6.21
CA GLY A 101 2.05 -12.12 -6.17
C GLY A 101 2.34 -11.27 -4.94
N ARG A 102 3.56 -10.80 -4.87
CA ARG A 102 4.00 -9.95 -3.75
C ARG A 102 4.54 -8.64 -4.27
N LEU A 103 4.28 -7.59 -3.50
CA LEU A 103 4.79 -6.27 -3.81
C LEU A 103 5.09 -5.53 -2.51
N GLY A 104 5.67 -4.34 -2.62
CA GLY A 104 5.96 -3.50 -1.47
C GLY A 104 5.36 -2.13 -1.63
N ASP A 105 4.69 -1.66 -0.58
CA ASP A 105 4.20 -0.30 -0.48
C ASP A 105 5.06 0.45 0.52
N VAL A 106 5.41 1.70 0.22
CA VAL A 106 6.14 2.56 1.15
C VAL A 106 5.29 3.78 1.45
N TYR A 107 5.06 3.99 2.73
CA TYR A 107 4.32 5.16 3.23
C TYR A 107 5.29 6.07 3.95
N THR A 108 5.32 7.35 3.59
CA THR A 108 6.09 8.37 4.29
C THR A 108 5.12 9.17 5.16
N PHE A 109 5.45 9.29 6.45
CA PHE A 109 4.57 9.94 7.43
C PHE A 109 5.12 11.29 7.87
N ARG A 110 4.20 12.20 8.17
CA ARG A 110 4.49 13.47 8.81
C ARG A 110 3.34 13.78 9.76
N ASP A 111 3.68 13.97 11.05
CA ASP A 111 2.68 14.28 12.08
C ASP A 111 1.55 13.25 12.14
N GLY A 112 1.91 11.98 12.00
CA GLY A 112 0.96 10.88 12.13
C GLY A 112 0.12 10.59 10.91
N LYS A 113 0.33 11.33 9.81
CA LYS A 113 -0.42 11.10 8.56
C LYS A 113 0.53 10.84 7.41
N ALA A 114 0.09 10.01 6.47
CA ALA A 114 0.90 9.68 5.30
C ALA A 114 0.85 10.80 4.28
N ILE A 115 2.02 11.29 3.89
CA ILE A 115 2.15 12.33 2.87
C ILE A 115 2.57 11.75 1.52
N GLN A 116 3.04 10.49 1.51
CA GLN A 116 3.36 9.80 0.26
C GLN A 116 3.05 8.32 0.41
N PHE A 117 2.50 7.75 -0.63
CA PHE A 117 2.18 6.33 -0.75
C PHE A 117 2.70 5.86 -2.10
N ARG A 118 3.81 5.12 -2.07
CA ARG A 118 4.49 4.66 -3.29
C ARG A 118 4.51 3.13 -3.33
N THR A 119 4.10 2.55 -4.46
CA THR A 119 4.12 1.12 -4.66
C THR A 119 5.34 0.71 -5.50
N PHE A 120 5.93 -0.42 -5.14
CA PHE A 120 7.02 -1.06 -5.90
C PHE A 120 6.55 -2.44 -6.32
N ALA A 121 6.83 -2.81 -7.57
CA ALA A 121 6.42 -4.10 -8.12
C ALA A 121 7.06 -5.28 -7.40
N GLU A 122 8.25 -5.06 -6.82
CA GLU A 122 8.97 -6.11 -6.12
C GLU A 122 9.25 -5.67 -4.67
N PRO A 123 9.03 -6.57 -3.68
CA PRO A 123 9.31 -6.22 -2.28
C PRO A 123 10.74 -5.74 -2.07
N GLN A 124 11.71 -6.36 -2.75
CA GLN A 124 13.12 -6.00 -2.60
C GLN A 124 13.38 -4.57 -3.04
N GLU A 125 12.70 -4.10 -4.09
CA GLU A 125 12.85 -2.72 -4.56
C GLU A 125 12.41 -1.72 -3.48
N ALA A 126 11.33 -2.03 -2.78
CA ALA A 126 10.83 -1.16 -1.72
C ALA A 126 11.85 -1.05 -0.59
N LEU A 127 12.42 -2.18 -0.19
CA LEU A 127 13.43 -2.20 0.87
C LEU A 127 14.68 -1.44 0.48
N GLU A 128 15.15 -1.61 -0.75
CA GLU A 128 16.33 -0.92 -1.25
C GLU A 128 16.10 0.59 -1.31
N TRP A 129 14.92 0.99 -1.72
CA TRP A 129 14.60 2.41 -1.85
C TRP A 129 14.64 3.14 -0.52
N VAL A 130 14.22 2.48 0.56
CA VAL A 130 14.29 3.10 1.89
C VAL A 130 15.63 2.83 2.60
N GLY A 131 16.52 2.06 1.99
CA GLY A 131 17.84 1.78 2.54
C GLY A 131 17.87 0.71 3.62
N VAL A 132 16.92 -0.20 3.61
CA VAL A 132 16.84 -1.29 4.59
C VAL A 132 17.34 -2.58 3.96
N GLU A 133 18.25 -3.27 4.67
CA GLU A 133 18.67 -4.59 4.24
C GLU A 133 17.62 -5.61 4.66
N ASP A 134 17.42 -6.61 3.80
CA ASP A 134 16.54 -7.71 4.12
C ASP A 134 17.25 -8.64 5.10
N SER A 135 16.79 -8.65 6.35
CA SER A 135 17.42 -9.41 7.42
C SER A 135 16.71 -10.72 7.72
N ARG A 136 15.86 -11.20 6.83
CA ARG A 136 15.07 -12.41 7.09
C ARG A 136 15.93 -13.65 7.29
N GLU A 137 17.09 -13.66 6.72
CA GLU A 137 18.00 -14.80 6.80
C GLU A 137 18.84 -14.81 8.07
N ASP A 138 18.79 -13.75 8.85
CA ASP A 138 19.58 -13.64 10.07
C ASP A 138 18.99 -14.43 11.23
#